data_97670ec09a26146803f6e73eb6c006c9
#
_entry.id   97670ec09a26146803f6e73eb6c006c9
#
_cell.length_a   1.000
_cell.length_b   1.000
_cell.length_c   1.000
_cell.angle_alpha   90.00
_cell.angle_beta   90.00
_cell.angle_gamma   90.00
#
_symmetry.space_group_name_H-M   'P 1'
#
loop_
_entity.id
_entity.type
_entity.pdbx_description
1 polymer ?
#
loop_
_entity_poly.entity_id
_entity_poly.type
_entity_poly.pdbx_seq_one_letter_code
_entity_poly.pdbx_strand_id
1 'polypeptide(L)' 'MIQILNVEVNWISAATCGKCEMIYGGILVNYFNGEVRGQVKLDIPENAAMNLTLNDIRERVVLKLRGVQ' A
#
# COMPACT_ATOMS: atom_id res chain seq x y z
N MET A 1 2.76 8.02 -17.26
CA MET A 1 3.70 7.75 -16.17
C MET A 1 2.97 7.81 -14.84
N ILE A 2 3.21 6.84 -13.99
CA ILE A 2 2.55 6.77 -12.69
C ILE A 2 3.27 7.63 -11.66
N GLN A 3 2.54 8.50 -11.01
CA GLN A 3 3.05 9.32 -9.92
C GLN A 3 2.45 8.84 -8.60
N ILE A 4 3.29 8.68 -7.61
CA ILE A 4 2.85 8.30 -6.28
C ILE A 4 2.50 9.58 -5.51
N LEU A 5 1.23 9.72 -5.15
CA LEU A 5 0.75 10.91 -4.46
C LEU A 5 0.87 10.77 -2.95
N ASN A 6 0.56 9.58 -2.44
CA ASN A 6 0.53 9.35 -1.00
C ASN A 6 0.67 7.86 -0.72
N VAL A 7 1.33 7.53 0.38
CA VAL A 7 1.47 6.16 0.86
C VAL A 7 1.03 6.12 2.31
N GLU A 8 0.08 5.26 2.62
CA GLU A 8 -0.45 5.11 3.97
C GLU A 8 -0.36 3.67 4.42
N VAL A 9 -0.12 3.46 5.70
CA VAL A 9 -0.17 2.12 6.28
C VAL A 9 -1.63 1.77 6.56
N ASN A 10 -2.04 0.60 6.08
CA ASN A 10 -3.40 0.10 6.32
C ASN A 10 -3.44 -0.63 7.65
N TRP A 11 -4.03 -0.01 8.66
CA TRP A 11 -4.19 -0.60 9.98
C TRP A 11 -5.55 -1.26 10.10
N ILE A 12 -5.55 -2.51 10.53
CA ILE A 12 -6.79 -3.26 10.76
C ILE A 12 -7.04 -3.31 12.26
N SER A 13 -8.23 -2.89 12.67
CA SER A 13 -8.62 -2.96 14.07
C SER A 13 -9.12 -4.37 14.38
N ALA A 14 -8.52 -4.99 15.39
CA ALA A 14 -8.93 -6.31 15.85
C ALA A 14 -9.24 -6.24 17.34
N ALA A 15 -10.42 -6.70 17.72
CA ALA A 15 -10.83 -6.76 19.13
C ALA A 15 -10.67 -8.20 19.63
N THR A 16 -9.78 -8.40 20.59
CA THR A 16 -9.57 -9.69 21.23
C THR A 16 -9.54 -9.53 22.73
N CYS A 17 -10.33 -10.33 23.43
CA CYS A 17 -10.38 -10.34 24.91
C CYS A 17 -10.59 -8.96 25.52
N GLY A 18 -11.49 -8.16 24.91
CA GLY A 18 -11.81 -6.82 25.41
C GLY A 18 -10.77 -5.76 25.11
N LYS A 19 -9.72 -6.11 24.37
CA LYS A 19 -8.70 -5.17 23.94
C LYS A 19 -8.82 -4.89 22.45
N CYS A 20 -8.56 -3.64 22.06
CA CYS A 20 -8.53 -3.24 20.67
C CYS A 20 -7.07 -3.12 20.24
N GLU A 21 -6.66 -3.92 19.27
CA GLU A 21 -5.31 -3.87 18.75
C GLU A 21 -5.33 -3.46 17.29
N MET A 22 -4.32 -2.70 16.88
CA MET A 22 -4.13 -2.32 15.48
C MET A 22 -3.13 -3.28 14.86
N ILE A 23 -3.57 -3.98 13.82
CA ILE A 23 -2.75 -4.96 13.11
C ILE A 23 -2.37 -4.40 11.75
N TYR A 24 -1.11 -4.57 11.38
CA TYR A 24 -0.64 -4.14 10.06
C TYR A 24 -1.33 -4.96 8.98
N GLY A 25 -1.96 -4.30 8.02
CA GLY A 25 -2.69 -4.94 6.92
C GLY A 25 -2.19 -4.57 5.53
N GLY A 26 -0.92 -4.21 5.39
CA GLY A 26 -0.37 -3.79 4.10
C GLY A 26 -0.28 -2.29 3.98
N ILE A 27 -0.04 -1.80 2.77
CA ILE A 27 0.02 -0.37 2.51
C ILE A 27 -0.99 0.02 1.45
N LEU A 28 -1.49 1.25 1.57
CA LEU A 28 -2.39 1.84 0.59
C LEU A 28 -1.62 2.92 -0.15
N VAL A 29 -1.63 2.85 -1.47
CA VAL A 29 -0.90 3.79 -2.31
C VAL A 29 -1.89 4.56 -3.17
N ASN A 30 -1.89 5.87 -3.05
CA ASN A 30 -2.65 6.75 -3.91
C ASN A 30 -1.76 7.20 -5.06
N TYR A 31 -2.23 7.04 -6.27
CA TYR A 31 -1.43 7.33 -7.45
C TYR A 31 -2.22 8.13 -8.47
N PHE A 32 -1.49 8.74 -9.41
CA PHE A 32 -2.05 9.45 -10.54
C PHE A 32 -1.33 8.98 -11.80
N ASN A 33 -2.09 8.55 -12.80
CA ASN A 33 -1.51 8.00 -14.02
C ASN A 33 -1.50 8.96 -15.20
N GLY A 34 -1.73 10.24 -14.94
CA GLY A 34 -1.79 11.27 -15.96
C GLY A 34 -3.20 11.64 -16.38
N GLU A 35 -4.17 10.80 -16.09
CA GLU A 35 -5.58 11.04 -16.42
C GLU A 35 -6.51 10.85 -15.23
N VAL A 36 -6.28 9.80 -14.45
CA VAL A 36 -7.15 9.43 -13.33
C VAL A 36 -6.33 9.21 -12.08
N ARG A 37 -6.95 9.50 -10.95
CA ARG A 37 -6.42 9.15 -9.65
C ARG A 37 -6.96 7.79 -9.24
N GLY A 38 -6.12 6.99 -8.60
CA GLY A 38 -6.53 5.71 -8.12
C GLY A 38 -5.87 5.36 -6.80
N GLN A 39 -6.33 4.29 -6.20
CA GLN A 39 -5.76 3.76 -4.98
C GLN A 39 -5.57 2.27 -5.15
N VAL A 40 -4.44 1.76 -4.68
CA VAL A 40 -4.15 0.35 -4.74
C VAL A 40 -3.60 -0.11 -3.39
N LYS A 41 -3.99 -1.30 -2.97
CA LYS A 41 -3.49 -1.92 -1.75
C LYS A 41 -2.39 -2.90 -2.13
N LEU A 42 -1.24 -2.77 -1.47
CA LEU A 42 -0.11 -3.67 -1.66
C LEU A 42 0.05 -4.54 -0.42
N ASP A 43 0.04 -5.86 -0.63
CA ASP A 43 0.22 -6.83 0.45
C ASP A 43 1.71 -7.08 0.64
N ILE A 44 2.35 -6.18 1.35
CA ILE A 44 3.78 -6.23 1.62
C ILE A 44 3.98 -6.46 3.12
N PRO A 45 4.85 -7.37 3.54
CA PRO A 45 5.14 -7.56 4.96
C PRO A 45 5.64 -6.27 5.59
N GLU A 46 5.33 -6.06 6.87
CA GLU A 46 5.67 -4.82 7.57
C GLU A 46 7.17 -4.51 7.51
N ASN A 47 8.00 -5.51 7.76
CA ASN A 47 9.45 -5.33 7.73
C ASN A 47 9.96 -4.93 6.34
N ALA A 48 9.37 -5.48 5.28
CA ALA A 48 9.73 -5.10 3.92
C ALA A 48 9.21 -3.72 3.58
N ALA A 49 8.01 -3.36 4.04
CA ALA A 49 7.41 -2.06 3.79
C ALA A 49 8.25 -0.92 4.37
N MET A 50 8.88 -1.14 5.51
CA MET A 50 9.71 -0.14 6.16
C MET A 50 10.99 0.19 5.39
N ASN A 51 11.39 -0.69 4.47
CA ASN A 51 12.62 -0.53 3.69
C ASN A 51 12.37 -0.16 2.22
N LEU A 52 11.12 0.08 1.86
CA LEU A 52 10.78 0.41 0.48
C LEU A 52 11.08 1.87 0.16
N THR A 53 11.66 2.09 -1.03
CA THR A 53 11.81 3.44 -1.57
C THR A 53 10.56 3.78 -2.37
N LEU A 54 10.40 5.06 -2.72
CA LEU A 54 9.29 5.48 -3.59
C LEU A 54 9.36 4.81 -4.95
N ASN A 55 10.57 4.55 -5.44
CA ASN A 55 10.75 3.87 -6.72
C ASN A 55 10.27 2.43 -6.65
N ASP A 56 10.56 1.74 -5.56
CA ASP A 56 10.10 0.37 -5.34
C ASP A 56 8.58 0.31 -5.29
N ILE A 57 7.97 1.26 -4.61
CA ILE A 57 6.52 1.36 -4.50
C ILE A 57 5.91 1.58 -5.88
N ARG A 58 6.49 2.46 -6.67
CA ARG A 58 6.01 2.73 -8.03
C ARG A 58 6.04 1.48 -8.89
N GLU A 59 7.12 0.73 -8.84
CA GLU A 59 7.24 -0.51 -9.60
C GLU A 59 6.16 -1.51 -9.20
N ARG A 60 5.91 -1.66 -7.90
CA ARG A 60 4.88 -2.58 -7.40
C ARG A 60 3.49 -2.14 -7.83
N VAL A 61 3.21 -0.84 -7.82
CA VAL A 61 1.94 -0.31 -8.29
C VAL A 61 1.73 -0.62 -9.78
N VAL A 62 2.76 -0.40 -10.59
CA VAL A 62 2.70 -0.70 -12.02
C VAL A 62 2.41 -2.18 -12.25
N LEU A 63 3.09 -3.07 -11.53
CA LEU A 63 2.86 -4.50 -11.65
C LEU A 63 1.44 -4.89 -11.22
N LYS A 64 0.95 -4.31 -10.16
CA LYS A 64 -0.39 -4.58 -9.66
C LYS A 64 -1.45 -4.15 -10.67
N LEU A 65 -1.27 -3.00 -11.28
CA LEU A 65 -2.19 -2.49 -12.29
C LEU A 65 -2.21 -3.31 -13.57
N ARG A 66 -1.10 -3.98 -13.87
CA ARG A 66 -1.01 -4.89 -15.01
C ARG A 66 -1.58 -6.26 -14.73
N GLY A 67 -2.01 -6.51 -13.49
CA GLY A 67 -2.49 -7.81 -13.08
C GLY A 67 -1.41 -8.82 -12.80
N VAL A 68 -0.17 -8.40 -12.71
CA VAL A 68 0.99 -9.24 -12.37
C VAL A 68 1.29 -9.05 -10.88
N GLN A 69 1.44 -10.13 -10.19
CA GLN A 69 1.74 -10.10 -8.76
C GLN A 69 3.07 -10.75 -8.44
#